data_33562eb8959a065b8289c8c0c11f376c
#
_entry.id   33562eb8959a065b8289c8c0c11f376c
#
_cell.length_a   1.000
_cell.length_b   1.000
_cell.length_c   1.000
_cell.angle_alpha   90.00
_cell.angle_beta   90.00
_cell.angle_gamma   90.00
#
_symmetry.space_group_name_H-M   'P 1'
#
loop_
_entity.id
_entity.type
_entity.pdbx_description
1 polymer ?
#
loop_
_entity_poly.entity_id
_entity_poly.type
_entity_poly.pdbx_seq_one_letter_code
_entity_poly.pdbx_strand_id
1 'polypeptide(L)'
;MVIPIVHRKAPDAAIQSYDFVDIMNGTGQVLLYAGVCRKYNDAGTYVDTKVLSNTAWYGDTTRYDWGSSSKANWTSIGDVKTFEVTINRQIILQGYAIVNVSLYSSDANVNIRPRVTIAKYSDGVETTIGYEDGNVAANNYTTSAIRINCTTTPFTRFKPGDILRLKIDVMEKSTVSTGDTIHFAVDPMGRTGTWSASYPTTLKFLLPVRIDN
;
A
#
# COMPACT_ATOMS: atom_id res chain seq x y z
N MET A 1 -12.27 22.34 25.62
CA MET A 1 -12.92 21.01 25.62
C MET A 1 -11.82 19.97 25.74
N VAL A 2 -11.74 19.25 26.84
CA VAL A 2 -10.69 18.21 27.07
C VAL A 2 -11.22 16.90 26.53
N ILE A 3 -10.55 16.34 25.52
CA ILE A 3 -10.87 14.99 25.00
C ILE A 3 -10.57 13.97 26.10
N PRO A 4 -11.52 13.13 26.49
CA PRO A 4 -11.30 12.12 27.54
C PRO A 4 -10.10 11.23 27.20
N ILE A 5 -9.33 10.85 28.23
CA ILE A 5 -8.10 10.05 28.11
C ILE A 5 -8.35 8.70 27.42
N VAL A 6 -9.58 8.17 27.52
CA VAL A 6 -10.00 6.91 26.89
C VAL A 6 -9.87 6.96 25.34
N HIS A 7 -10.03 8.13 24.74
CA HIS A 7 -9.87 8.30 23.29
C HIS A 7 -8.42 8.60 22.85
N ARG A 8 -7.50 8.79 23.81
CA ARG A 8 -6.08 9.03 23.51
C ARG A 8 -5.24 7.76 23.42
N LYS A 9 -5.81 6.61 23.78
CA LYS A 9 -5.09 5.32 23.92
C LYS A 9 -5.51 4.23 22.94
N ALA A 10 -6.07 4.58 21.81
CA ALA A 10 -6.29 3.60 20.74
C ALA A 10 -5.22 3.81 19.65
N PRO A 11 -4.00 3.27 19.80
CA PRO A 11 -2.96 3.38 18.76
C PRO A 11 -3.36 2.66 17.46
N ASP A 12 -4.41 1.84 17.52
CA ASP A 12 -4.90 1.03 16.41
C ASP A 12 -6.29 1.45 15.90
N ALA A 13 -6.83 2.57 16.38
CA ALA A 13 -8.12 3.05 15.89
C ALA A 13 -7.93 3.73 14.52
N ALA A 14 -8.37 3.07 13.46
CA ALA A 14 -8.42 3.67 12.14
C ALA A 14 -9.21 4.99 12.19
N ILE A 15 -8.60 6.11 11.81
CA ILE A 15 -9.28 7.39 11.66
C ILE A 15 -10.17 7.27 10.42
N GLN A 16 -11.47 7.17 10.65
CA GLN A 16 -12.46 7.19 9.59
C GLN A 16 -12.93 8.63 9.41
N SER A 17 -12.86 9.13 8.20
CA SER A 17 -13.44 10.41 7.83
C SER A 17 -14.83 10.17 7.23
N TYR A 18 -15.83 10.82 7.79
CA TYR A 18 -17.22 10.79 7.31
C TYR A 18 -17.69 12.21 7.07
N ASP A 19 -18.34 12.44 5.94
CA ASP A 19 -19.22 13.58 5.78
C ASP A 19 -20.66 13.20 6.15
N PHE A 20 -21.59 14.15 6.05
CA PHE A 20 -22.99 13.90 6.39
C PHE A 20 -23.64 12.86 5.47
N VAL A 21 -23.25 12.81 4.21
CA VAL A 21 -23.75 11.85 3.21
C VAL A 21 -23.20 10.46 3.49
N ASP A 22 -21.93 10.36 3.87
CA ASP A 22 -21.30 9.10 4.26
C ASP A 22 -21.98 8.48 5.47
N ILE A 23 -22.31 9.30 6.47
CA ILE A 23 -23.05 8.86 7.67
C ILE A 23 -24.44 8.31 7.28
N MET A 24 -25.16 9.00 6.41
CA MET A 24 -26.49 8.57 5.94
C MET A 24 -26.44 7.26 5.14
N ASN A 25 -25.38 7.05 4.36
CA ASN A 25 -25.20 5.87 3.53
C ASN A 25 -24.45 4.73 4.25
N GLY A 26 -23.99 4.94 5.49
CA GLY A 26 -23.16 3.99 6.22
C GLY A 26 -21.82 3.72 5.56
N THR A 27 -21.31 4.66 4.74
CA THR A 27 -20.05 4.54 4.02
C THR A 27 -19.00 5.49 4.59
N GLY A 28 -17.74 5.21 4.36
CA GLY A 28 -16.63 6.06 4.79
C GLY A 28 -15.32 5.64 4.15
N GLN A 29 -14.28 6.39 4.44
CA GLN A 29 -12.93 6.10 3.97
C GLN A 29 -11.96 5.98 5.15
N VAL A 30 -11.08 4.99 5.08
CA VAL A 30 -9.99 4.80 6.03
C VAL A 30 -8.68 5.10 5.31
N LEU A 31 -7.92 6.06 5.82
CA LEU A 31 -6.56 6.33 5.35
C LEU A 31 -5.59 5.40 6.07
N LEU A 32 -4.84 4.62 5.29
CA LEU A 32 -3.75 3.79 5.76
C LEU A 32 -2.43 4.23 5.13
N TYR A 33 -1.37 4.16 5.91
CA TYR A 33 0.01 4.34 5.48
C TYR A 33 0.70 2.99 5.43
N ALA A 34 1.40 2.69 4.35
CA ALA A 34 2.20 1.49 4.22
C ALA A 34 3.67 1.80 4.55
N GLY A 35 4.30 0.95 5.31
CA GLY A 35 5.70 1.10 5.68
C GLY A 35 6.31 -0.19 6.19
N VAL A 36 7.60 -0.12 6.50
CA VAL A 36 8.41 -1.25 6.96
C VAL A 36 8.86 -1.01 8.39
N CYS A 37 8.55 -1.93 9.27
CA CYS A 37 9.08 -1.99 10.63
C CYS A 37 10.07 -3.14 10.73
N ARG A 38 11.25 -2.88 11.26
CA ARG A 38 12.24 -3.90 11.51
C ARG A 38 12.05 -4.47 12.92
N LYS A 39 11.81 -5.75 13.01
CA LYS A 39 11.69 -6.47 14.27
C LYS A 39 12.90 -7.37 14.50
N TYR A 40 13.36 -7.42 15.72
CA TYR A 40 14.32 -8.42 16.16
C TYR A 40 13.57 -9.70 16.48
N ASN A 41 13.88 -10.80 15.79
CA ASN A 41 13.23 -12.07 16.04
C ASN A 41 13.94 -12.86 17.18
N ASP A 42 13.30 -13.91 17.67
CA ASP A 42 13.83 -14.75 18.76
C ASP A 42 15.12 -15.48 18.37
N ALA A 43 15.43 -15.58 17.07
CA ALA A 43 16.68 -16.16 16.55
C ALA A 43 17.83 -15.14 16.47
N GLY A 44 17.67 -13.94 16.99
CA GLY A 44 18.71 -12.91 16.98
C GLY A 44 18.92 -12.22 15.63
N THR A 45 17.93 -12.26 14.74
CA THR A 45 18.01 -11.66 13.38
C THR A 45 16.96 -10.57 13.21
N TYR A 46 17.29 -9.52 12.50
CA TYR A 46 16.32 -8.50 12.12
C TYR A 46 15.44 -9.00 10.95
N VAL A 47 14.13 -8.90 11.11
CA VAL A 47 13.14 -9.23 10.08
C VAL A 47 12.30 -8.01 9.76
N ASP A 48 12.23 -7.66 8.47
CA ASP A 48 11.41 -6.56 7.98
C ASP A 48 9.94 -7.00 7.92
N THR A 49 9.10 -6.33 8.69
CA THR A 49 7.65 -6.51 8.68
C THR A 49 7.00 -5.36 7.94
N LYS A 50 6.23 -5.67 6.91
CA LYS A 50 5.51 -4.68 6.10
C LYS A 50 4.11 -4.48 6.67
N VAL A 51 3.81 -3.26 7.10
CA VAL A 51 2.64 -2.93 7.92
C VAL A 51 1.80 -1.86 7.23
N LEU A 52 0.48 -1.99 7.36
CA LEU A 52 -0.49 -0.91 7.13
C LEU A 52 -0.91 -0.33 8.48
N SER A 53 -0.88 1.00 8.61
CA SER A 53 -1.30 1.71 9.83
C SER A 53 -2.11 2.96 9.46
N ASN A 54 -3.05 3.32 10.29
CA ASN A 54 -3.81 4.57 10.17
C ASN A 54 -3.03 5.82 10.60
N THR A 55 -1.86 5.64 11.17
CA THR A 55 -0.96 6.72 11.60
C THR A 55 0.35 6.59 10.86
N ALA A 56 0.87 7.70 10.34
CA ALA A 56 2.21 7.72 9.78
C ALA A 56 3.26 7.57 10.90
N TRP A 57 4.32 6.81 10.61
CA TRP A 57 5.41 6.54 11.55
C TRP A 57 6.77 6.55 10.85
N TYR A 58 7.85 6.59 11.62
CA TYR A 58 9.20 6.45 11.10
C TYR A 58 9.47 4.97 10.74
N GLY A 59 9.37 4.66 9.44
CA GLY A 59 9.71 3.33 8.93
C GLY A 59 11.22 3.10 8.90
N ASP A 60 11.64 1.85 9.03
CA ASP A 60 13.06 1.46 8.98
C ASP A 60 13.61 1.47 7.55
N THR A 61 12.72 1.34 6.56
CA THR A 61 13.06 1.39 5.14
C THR A 61 12.26 2.50 4.47
N THR A 62 12.92 3.36 3.71
CA THR A 62 12.29 4.46 2.97
C THR A 62 12.01 4.10 1.51
N ARG A 63 12.71 3.10 0.97
CA ARG A 63 12.59 2.62 -0.39
C ARG A 63 13.08 1.18 -0.53
N TYR A 64 12.64 0.53 -1.59
CA TYR A 64 13.23 -0.69 -2.12
C TYR A 64 13.95 -0.39 -3.42
N ASP A 65 15.04 -1.09 -3.66
CA ASP A 65 15.91 -0.92 -4.83
C ASP A 65 16.08 -2.27 -5.53
N TRP A 66 15.99 -2.28 -6.86
CA TRP A 66 16.26 -3.44 -7.70
C TRP A 66 17.09 -3.03 -8.91
N GLY A 67 17.86 -3.98 -9.46
CA GLY A 67 18.49 -3.86 -10.75
C GLY A 67 17.51 -4.20 -11.87
N SER A 68 17.59 -3.47 -12.99
CA SER A 68 16.82 -3.78 -14.20
C SER A 68 17.39 -5.01 -14.93
N SER A 69 16.52 -5.69 -15.67
CA SER A 69 16.90 -6.80 -16.55
C SER A 69 16.12 -6.71 -17.87
N SER A 70 16.64 -7.31 -18.95
CA SER A 70 15.93 -7.30 -20.24
C SER A 70 14.62 -8.07 -20.16
N LYS A 71 13.50 -7.40 -20.45
CA LYS A 71 12.14 -7.92 -20.44
C LYS A 71 11.36 -7.42 -21.65
N ALA A 72 11.16 -8.25 -22.66
CA ALA A 72 10.44 -7.88 -23.88
C ALA A 72 8.96 -7.50 -23.61
N ASN A 73 8.36 -8.09 -22.59
CA ASN A 73 6.98 -7.84 -22.17
C ASN A 73 6.93 -7.40 -20.71
N TRP A 74 5.82 -6.77 -20.31
CA TRP A 74 5.56 -6.43 -18.92
C TRP A 74 5.64 -7.68 -18.04
N THR A 75 6.66 -7.73 -17.21
CA THR A 75 6.98 -8.87 -16.34
C THR A 75 7.27 -8.37 -14.93
N SER A 76 6.76 -9.07 -13.91
CA SER A 76 7.12 -8.79 -12.51
C SER A 76 8.63 -8.90 -12.32
N ILE A 77 9.20 -8.00 -11.53
CA ILE A 77 10.59 -8.12 -11.07
C ILE A 77 10.77 -9.27 -10.06
N GLY A 78 9.66 -9.92 -9.65
CA GLY A 78 9.67 -11.14 -8.82
C GLY A 78 9.72 -10.89 -7.31
N ASP A 79 9.62 -9.65 -6.85
CA ASP A 79 9.68 -9.30 -5.42
C ASP A 79 8.45 -8.48 -5.00
N VAL A 80 7.31 -9.15 -4.87
CA VAL A 80 6.05 -8.54 -4.46
C VAL A 80 6.12 -8.09 -3.00
N LYS A 81 5.89 -6.80 -2.76
CA LYS A 81 5.83 -6.25 -1.40
C LYS A 81 4.40 -6.32 -0.87
N THR A 82 4.17 -7.10 0.18
CA THR A 82 2.86 -7.29 0.80
C THR A 82 2.81 -6.59 2.15
N PHE A 83 1.95 -5.57 2.26
CA PHE A 83 1.69 -4.82 3.49
C PHE A 83 0.38 -5.31 4.09
N GLU A 84 0.33 -5.46 5.42
CA GLU A 84 -0.76 -6.13 6.12
C GLU A 84 -1.29 -5.30 7.29
N VAL A 85 -2.61 -5.43 7.53
CA VAL A 85 -3.25 -5.01 8.78
C VAL A 85 -4.32 -6.02 9.18
N THR A 86 -4.33 -6.39 10.45
CA THR A 86 -5.38 -7.24 11.02
C THR A 86 -6.62 -6.40 11.29
N ILE A 87 -7.76 -6.85 10.80
CA ILE A 87 -9.06 -6.21 11.02
C ILE A 87 -9.58 -6.63 12.39
N ASN A 88 -9.90 -5.67 13.24
CA ASN A 88 -10.38 -5.91 14.61
C ASN A 88 -11.89 -5.77 14.78
N ARG A 89 -12.60 -5.36 13.74
CA ARG A 89 -14.07 -5.25 13.70
C ARG A 89 -14.60 -5.62 12.32
N GLN A 90 -15.89 -5.97 12.25
CA GLN A 90 -16.52 -6.25 10.97
C GLN A 90 -16.57 -5.00 10.09
N ILE A 91 -16.12 -5.14 8.85
CA ILE A 91 -16.22 -4.12 7.79
C ILE A 91 -16.60 -4.77 6.46
N ILE A 92 -17.24 -3.99 5.60
CA ILE A 92 -17.52 -4.36 4.21
C ILE A 92 -16.74 -3.38 3.32
N LEU A 93 -16.09 -3.88 2.28
CA LEU A 93 -15.51 -3.02 1.25
C LEU A 93 -16.55 -2.76 0.17
N GLN A 94 -16.81 -1.47 -0.08
CA GLN A 94 -17.72 -1.04 -1.13
C GLN A 94 -17.28 0.31 -1.68
N GLY A 95 -17.05 0.39 -2.99
CA GLY A 95 -16.58 1.60 -3.66
C GLY A 95 -15.19 1.43 -4.24
N TYR A 96 -14.47 2.53 -4.37
CA TYR A 96 -13.13 2.57 -4.97
C TYR A 96 -12.08 2.88 -3.92
N ALA A 97 -11.09 2.01 -3.84
CA ALA A 97 -9.84 2.32 -3.13
C ALA A 97 -8.93 3.20 -4.00
N ILE A 98 -8.11 4.03 -3.35
CA ILE A 98 -7.10 4.83 -4.03
C ILE A 98 -5.76 4.54 -3.37
N VAL A 99 -4.77 4.13 -4.17
CA VAL A 99 -3.40 3.86 -3.70
C VAL A 99 -2.44 4.80 -4.40
N ASN A 100 -1.68 5.57 -3.63
CA ASN A 100 -0.62 6.43 -4.17
C ASN A 100 0.71 5.69 -4.08
N VAL A 101 1.32 5.42 -5.23
CA VAL A 101 2.59 4.70 -5.36
C VAL A 101 3.58 5.55 -6.12
N SER A 102 4.79 5.69 -5.60
CA SER A 102 5.88 6.42 -6.25
C SER A 102 7.00 5.46 -6.67
N LEU A 103 7.36 5.51 -7.95
CA LEU A 103 8.42 4.73 -8.57
C LEU A 103 9.45 5.66 -9.24
N TYR A 104 10.65 5.15 -9.44
CA TYR A 104 11.71 5.77 -10.22
C TYR A 104 12.47 4.71 -11.01
N SER A 105 12.79 5.05 -12.26
CA SER A 105 13.75 4.31 -13.10
C SER A 105 14.85 5.27 -13.53
N SER A 106 16.10 4.83 -13.49
CA SER A 106 17.28 5.65 -13.85
C SER A 106 17.56 5.71 -15.34
N ASP A 107 16.90 4.90 -16.17
CA ASP A 107 17.13 4.80 -17.62
C ASP A 107 15.84 4.94 -18.44
N ALA A 108 15.95 5.62 -19.58
CA ALA A 108 14.82 5.83 -20.52
C ALA A 108 14.37 4.53 -21.23
N ASN A 109 15.24 3.53 -21.29
CA ASN A 109 14.93 2.24 -21.92
C ASN A 109 14.34 1.24 -20.93
N VAL A 110 14.27 1.60 -19.64
CA VAL A 110 13.66 0.80 -18.57
C VAL A 110 12.33 1.40 -18.18
N ASN A 111 11.27 0.84 -18.71
CA ASN A 111 9.91 1.21 -18.34
C ASN A 111 9.45 0.37 -17.17
N ILE A 112 8.95 1.02 -16.12
CA ILE A 112 8.39 0.37 -14.95
C ILE A 112 7.00 0.92 -14.64
N ARG A 113 6.15 0.10 -14.05
CA ARG A 113 4.86 0.51 -13.51
C ARG A 113 4.49 -0.33 -12.30
N PRO A 114 3.77 0.22 -11.32
CA PRO A 114 3.26 -0.57 -10.21
C PRO A 114 2.00 -1.33 -10.65
N ARG A 115 1.89 -2.59 -10.23
CA ARG A 115 0.63 -3.31 -10.14
C ARG A 115 0.23 -3.39 -8.69
N VAL A 116 -0.92 -2.87 -8.37
CA VAL A 116 -1.46 -2.86 -7.02
C VAL A 116 -2.58 -3.86 -6.90
N THR A 117 -2.51 -4.75 -5.91
CA THR A 117 -3.56 -5.73 -5.63
C THR A 117 -4.03 -5.56 -4.19
N ILE A 118 -5.35 -5.53 -4.01
CA ILE A 118 -5.99 -5.57 -2.70
C ILE A 118 -6.53 -6.98 -2.50
N ALA A 119 -6.20 -7.60 -1.37
CA ALA A 119 -6.64 -8.95 -1.05
C ALA A 119 -7.10 -9.07 0.40
N LYS A 120 -7.95 -10.05 0.65
CA LYS A 120 -8.33 -10.54 1.97
C LYS A 120 -7.60 -11.84 2.22
N TYR A 121 -7.03 -11.99 3.42
CA TYR A 121 -6.50 -13.26 3.89
C TYR A 121 -7.26 -13.70 5.12
N SER A 122 -7.84 -14.89 5.09
CA SER A 122 -8.68 -15.46 6.15
C SER A 122 -8.50 -16.98 6.15
N ASP A 123 -8.31 -17.57 7.31
CA ASP A 123 -8.23 -19.03 7.49
C ASP A 123 -7.22 -19.73 6.56
N GLY A 124 -6.07 -19.09 6.33
CA GLY A 124 -5.02 -19.63 5.47
C GLY A 124 -5.23 -19.38 3.96
N VAL A 125 -6.34 -18.75 3.57
CA VAL A 125 -6.70 -18.52 2.16
C VAL A 125 -6.62 -17.05 1.81
N GLU A 126 -5.94 -16.72 0.70
CA GLU A 126 -5.93 -15.37 0.13
C GLU A 126 -6.98 -15.26 -0.98
N THR A 127 -7.80 -14.22 -0.92
CA THR A 127 -8.79 -13.87 -1.94
C THR A 127 -8.52 -12.49 -2.47
N THR A 128 -8.25 -12.36 -3.76
CA THR A 128 -8.10 -11.06 -4.43
C THR A 128 -9.44 -10.35 -4.51
N ILE A 129 -9.47 -9.09 -4.08
CA ILE A 129 -10.64 -8.21 -4.16
C ILE A 129 -10.61 -7.42 -5.47
N GLY A 130 -9.47 -6.84 -5.79
CA GLY A 130 -9.26 -6.10 -7.03
C GLY A 130 -7.78 -5.79 -7.27
N TYR A 131 -7.44 -5.46 -8.50
CA TYR A 131 -6.10 -5.02 -8.86
C TYR A 131 -6.16 -4.00 -10.00
N GLU A 132 -5.11 -3.19 -10.13
CA GLU A 132 -4.96 -2.23 -11.22
C GLU A 132 -3.48 -1.88 -11.42
N ASP A 133 -3.13 -1.51 -12.65
CA ASP A 133 -1.78 -1.05 -13.00
C ASP A 133 -1.70 0.49 -12.93
N GLY A 134 -0.58 1.01 -12.45
CA GLY A 134 -0.34 2.45 -12.40
C GLY A 134 0.34 2.99 -13.66
N ASN A 135 0.73 4.27 -13.58
CA ASN A 135 1.43 4.97 -14.65
C ASN A 135 2.83 4.41 -14.87
N VAL A 136 3.30 4.52 -16.11
CA VAL A 136 4.67 4.12 -16.48
C VAL A 136 5.66 5.21 -16.06
N ALA A 137 6.75 4.80 -15.41
CA ALA A 137 7.94 5.61 -15.16
C ALA A 137 9.09 5.13 -16.07
N ALA A 138 9.77 6.08 -16.72
CA ALA A 138 10.95 5.83 -17.52
C ALA A 138 11.90 7.03 -17.36
N ASN A 139 13.12 6.80 -16.90
CA ASN A 139 14.12 7.83 -16.59
C ASN A 139 13.58 9.01 -15.79
N ASN A 140 12.63 8.76 -14.91
CA ASN A 140 12.03 9.79 -14.06
C ASN A 140 11.37 9.20 -12.81
N TYR A 141 10.97 10.12 -11.92
CA TYR A 141 10.06 9.82 -10.82
C TYR A 141 8.61 9.91 -11.32
N THR A 142 7.82 8.93 -10.98
CA THR A 142 6.40 8.92 -11.31
C THR A 142 5.59 8.52 -10.09
N THR A 143 4.61 9.35 -9.73
CA THR A 143 3.61 9.00 -8.73
C THR A 143 2.30 8.64 -9.43
N SER A 144 1.77 7.47 -9.10
CA SER A 144 0.49 6.99 -9.59
C SER A 144 -0.55 7.05 -8.48
N ALA A 145 -1.68 7.68 -8.75
CA ALA A 145 -2.89 7.53 -7.95
C ALA A 145 -3.75 6.44 -8.60
N ILE A 146 -3.67 5.23 -8.07
CA ILE A 146 -4.28 4.04 -8.66
C ILE A 146 -5.64 3.81 -8.03
N ARG A 147 -6.68 3.77 -8.86
CA ARG A 147 -8.07 3.59 -8.42
C ARG A 147 -8.51 2.15 -8.66
N ILE A 148 -8.81 1.41 -7.59
CA ILE A 148 -9.17 0.00 -7.64
C ILE A 148 -10.62 -0.16 -7.22
N ASN A 149 -11.43 -0.83 -8.04
CA ASN A 149 -12.79 -1.17 -7.67
C ASN A 149 -12.80 -2.29 -6.63
N CYS A 150 -13.30 -1.99 -5.43
CA CYS A 150 -13.47 -2.95 -4.33
C CYS A 150 -14.89 -3.48 -4.20
N THR A 151 -15.81 -3.05 -5.06
CA THR A 151 -17.19 -3.55 -5.05
C THR A 151 -17.23 -4.91 -5.73
N THR A 152 -17.37 -5.96 -4.95
CA THR A 152 -17.51 -7.35 -5.42
C THR A 152 -18.97 -7.81 -5.30
N THR A 153 -19.33 -8.90 -5.99
CA THR A 153 -20.63 -9.55 -5.86
C THR A 153 -20.45 -11.03 -5.54
N PRO A 154 -20.75 -11.50 -4.31
CA PRO A 154 -21.19 -10.72 -3.14
C PRO A 154 -20.12 -9.79 -2.58
N PHE A 155 -20.50 -8.78 -1.78
CA PHE A 155 -19.58 -7.85 -1.15
C PHE A 155 -18.55 -8.57 -0.28
N THR A 156 -17.30 -8.10 -0.36
CA THR A 156 -16.23 -8.64 0.50
C THR A 156 -16.41 -8.14 1.93
N ARG A 157 -16.66 -9.08 2.83
CA ARG A 157 -16.78 -8.84 4.28
C ARG A 157 -15.51 -9.28 4.97
N PHE A 158 -15.02 -8.43 5.86
CA PHE A 158 -13.97 -8.77 6.82
C PHE A 158 -14.55 -8.99 8.19
N LYS A 159 -14.10 -10.04 8.87
CA LYS A 159 -14.41 -10.34 10.26
C LYS A 159 -13.22 -9.95 11.15
N PRO A 160 -13.41 -9.80 12.47
CA PRO A 160 -12.28 -9.71 13.39
C PRO A 160 -11.31 -10.89 13.22
N GLY A 161 -10.03 -10.58 13.06
CA GLY A 161 -8.97 -11.56 12.79
C GLY A 161 -8.61 -11.75 11.33
N ASP A 162 -9.45 -11.34 10.38
CA ASP A 162 -9.09 -11.30 8.96
C ASP A 162 -7.97 -10.27 8.71
N ILE A 163 -7.14 -10.54 7.70
CA ILE A 163 -6.04 -9.66 7.32
C ILE A 163 -6.35 -8.99 5.99
N LEU A 164 -6.28 -7.67 5.97
CA LEU A 164 -6.26 -6.89 4.73
C LEU A 164 -4.84 -6.82 4.21
N ARG A 165 -4.64 -7.17 2.94
CA ARG A 165 -3.36 -7.13 2.23
C ARG A 165 -3.37 -6.09 1.12
N LEU A 166 -2.37 -5.23 1.12
CA LEU A 166 -2.00 -4.38 -0.01
C LEU A 166 -0.71 -4.93 -0.61
N LYS A 167 -0.79 -5.42 -1.84
CA LYS A 167 0.36 -6.02 -2.54
C LYS A 167 0.80 -5.08 -3.65
N ILE A 168 2.08 -4.75 -3.67
CA ILE A 168 2.70 -3.92 -4.71
C ILE A 168 3.71 -4.79 -5.45
N ASP A 169 3.43 -4.99 -6.74
CA ASP A 169 4.33 -5.66 -7.67
C ASP A 169 4.84 -4.62 -8.67
N VAL A 170 6.14 -4.51 -8.80
CA VAL A 170 6.74 -3.63 -9.82
C VAL A 170 6.92 -4.44 -11.10
N MET A 171 6.20 -4.01 -12.14
CA MET A 171 6.27 -4.58 -13.48
C MET A 171 7.32 -3.83 -14.28
N GLU A 172 8.20 -4.57 -14.94
CA GLU A 172 9.25 -4.03 -15.81
C GLU A 172 9.02 -4.43 -17.26
N LYS A 173 9.34 -3.50 -18.17
CA LYS A 173 9.50 -3.76 -19.60
C LYS A 173 10.74 -3.00 -20.07
N SER A 174 11.78 -3.71 -20.46
CA SER A 174 13.05 -3.14 -20.86
C SER A 174 13.63 -3.86 -22.08
N THR A 175 14.17 -3.09 -23.02
CA THR A 175 14.86 -3.63 -24.19
C THR A 175 16.35 -3.88 -23.95
N VAL A 176 16.85 -3.44 -22.81
CA VAL A 176 18.27 -3.50 -22.43
C VAL A 176 18.43 -4.13 -21.05
N SER A 177 19.57 -4.77 -20.83
CA SER A 177 19.97 -5.26 -19.51
C SER A 177 21.14 -4.36 -19.04
N THR A 178 20.79 -3.25 -18.39
CA THR A 178 21.77 -2.21 -18.06
C THR A 178 22.21 -2.26 -16.61
N GLY A 179 21.54 -3.05 -15.76
CA GLY A 179 21.76 -3.03 -14.33
C GLY A 179 21.30 -1.73 -13.66
N ASP A 180 20.46 -0.95 -14.35
CA ASP A 180 19.93 0.31 -13.84
C ASP A 180 19.06 0.10 -12.61
N THR A 181 19.04 1.13 -11.77
CA THR A 181 18.36 1.03 -10.49
C THR A 181 16.88 1.42 -10.65
N ILE A 182 16.03 0.53 -10.15
CA ILE A 182 14.60 0.74 -9.98
C ILE A 182 14.35 1.03 -8.51
N HIS A 183 13.64 2.11 -8.21
CA HIS A 183 13.28 2.47 -6.84
C HIS A 183 11.77 2.45 -6.64
N PHE A 184 11.34 1.93 -5.51
CA PHE A 184 9.97 1.98 -5.01
C PHE A 184 9.94 2.64 -3.63
N ALA A 185 9.25 3.76 -3.51
CA ALA A 185 9.13 4.51 -2.28
C ALA A 185 8.12 3.91 -1.30
N VAL A 186 8.49 3.82 -0.02
CA VAL A 186 7.71 3.13 1.02
C VAL A 186 7.84 3.81 2.39
N ASP A 187 8.05 5.13 2.44
CA ASP A 187 8.22 5.85 3.70
C ASP A 187 6.91 6.47 4.19
N PRO A 188 6.31 6.00 5.30
CA PRO A 188 5.08 6.58 5.85
C PRO A 188 5.16 8.06 6.21
N MET A 189 6.35 8.54 6.60
CA MET A 189 6.59 9.95 6.96
C MET A 189 6.94 10.84 5.77
N GLY A 190 7.16 10.27 4.58
CA GLY A 190 7.51 11.05 3.40
C GLY A 190 8.88 11.70 3.46
N ARG A 191 9.85 11.09 4.17
CA ARG A 191 11.22 11.59 4.26
C ARG A 191 11.89 11.52 2.89
N THR A 192 12.52 12.58 2.49
CA THR A 192 13.14 12.67 1.15
C THR A 192 14.41 11.83 1.02
N GLY A 193 15.11 11.54 2.11
CA GLY A 193 16.27 10.65 2.15
C GLY A 193 17.21 10.81 0.94
N THR A 194 17.44 9.69 0.23
CA THR A 194 18.20 9.63 -1.02
C THR A 194 17.34 9.88 -2.27
N TRP A 195 16.03 10.13 -2.12
CA TRP A 195 15.14 10.59 -3.18
C TRP A 195 15.29 12.09 -3.37
N SER A 196 14.97 12.58 -4.58
CA SER A 196 14.91 14.03 -4.82
C SER A 196 13.86 14.67 -3.87
N ALA A 197 14.22 15.80 -3.27
CA ALA A 197 13.34 16.55 -2.35
C ALA A 197 11.97 16.95 -2.94
N SER A 198 11.76 16.76 -4.24
CA SER A 198 10.56 17.18 -4.97
C SER A 198 9.51 16.09 -5.12
N TYR A 199 9.76 14.84 -4.71
CA TYR A 199 8.85 13.74 -4.97
C TYR A 199 8.36 13.09 -3.68
N PRO A 200 7.04 12.79 -3.58
CA PRO A 200 6.48 12.13 -2.42
C PRO A 200 6.98 10.69 -2.31
N THR A 201 7.47 10.33 -1.14
CA THR A 201 7.90 8.95 -0.83
C THR A 201 6.81 8.15 -0.13
N THR A 202 5.71 8.78 0.24
CA THR A 202 4.65 8.19 1.05
C THR A 202 3.78 7.24 0.22
N LEU A 203 3.73 5.97 0.63
CA LEU A 203 2.76 5.01 0.14
C LEU A 203 1.47 5.13 0.98
N LYS A 204 0.42 5.67 0.37
CA LYS A 204 -0.89 5.90 1.00
C LYS A 204 -1.96 5.03 0.37
N PHE A 205 -2.85 4.53 1.20
CA PHE A 205 -3.97 3.69 0.82
C PHE A 205 -5.27 4.20 1.43
N LEU A 206 -6.15 4.78 0.60
CA LEU A 206 -7.52 5.14 0.96
C LEU A 206 -8.42 3.95 0.69
N LEU A 207 -8.99 3.37 1.74
CA LEU A 207 -9.83 2.18 1.69
C LEU A 207 -11.30 2.58 1.85
N PRO A 208 -12.20 2.25 0.90
CA PRO A 208 -13.63 2.49 1.05
C PRO A 208 -14.23 1.44 1.97
N VAL A 209 -14.88 1.87 3.04
CA VAL A 209 -15.53 0.99 4.00
C VAL A 209 -17.00 1.32 4.13
N ARG A 210 -17.82 0.29 4.32
CA ARG A 210 -19.19 0.41 4.76
C ARG A 210 -19.31 -0.16 6.16
N ILE A 211 -20.01 0.56 7.02
CA ILE A 211 -20.36 0.09 8.36
C ILE A 211 -21.66 -0.68 8.23
N ASP A 212 -21.65 -1.95 8.63
CA ASP A 212 -22.88 -2.70 8.88
C ASP A 212 -23.40 -2.28 10.26
N ASN A 213 -24.56 -1.62 10.28
CA ASN A 213 -25.30 -1.30 11.50
C ASN A 213 -26.15 -2.50 11.91
#